data_603e458577473e027954355b09c660ce
#
_entry.id   603e458577473e027954355b09c660ce
#
_cell.length_a   1.000
_cell.length_b   1.000
_cell.length_c   1.000
_cell.angle_alpha   90.00
_cell.angle_beta   90.00
_cell.angle_gamma   90.00
#
_symmetry.space_group_name_H-M   'P 1'
#
loop_
_entity.id
_entity.type
_entity.pdbx_description
1 polymer ?
#
loop_
_entity_poly.entity_id
_entity_poly.type
_entity_poly.pdbx_seq_one_letter_code
_entity_poly.pdbx_strand_id
1 'polypeptide(L)'
;MTDKTRIDELVTGLRQGPLEVRRKATAELGASGEAAVAPLIAAMLEGDNDIRWYAARALVQIGEPAIGPLLDAMRAAGDHDFRRYAMAALAGMGDAAVKPLVALIENADPVLQPFAATALMRIGEPAVEPLLRLMESPDPKTQERAALLLWKMGETGAGPLTEALITGSRSANNK
;
A
#
# COMPACT_ATOMS: atom_id res chain seq x y z
N MET A 1 -8.35 27.72 -17.86
CA MET A 1 -8.64 27.11 -16.55
C MET A 1 -7.32 26.56 -16.05
N THR A 2 -6.89 26.90 -14.84
CA THR A 2 -5.65 26.34 -14.28
C THR A 2 -5.90 24.87 -13.88
N ASP A 3 -4.89 24.01 -13.94
CA ASP A 3 -5.01 22.60 -13.55
C ASP A 3 -5.58 22.46 -12.12
N LYS A 4 -5.20 23.35 -11.22
CA LYS A 4 -5.73 23.40 -9.84
C LYS A 4 -7.24 23.60 -9.81
N THR A 5 -7.79 24.56 -10.56
CA THR A 5 -9.24 24.82 -10.60
C THR A 5 -10.00 23.58 -11.10
N ARG A 6 -9.44 22.88 -12.09
CA ARG A 6 -10.03 21.65 -12.61
C ARG A 6 -10.04 20.53 -11.58
N ILE A 7 -8.94 20.34 -10.83
CA ILE A 7 -8.86 19.35 -9.76
C ILE A 7 -9.88 19.65 -8.66
N ASP A 8 -10.03 20.90 -8.23
CA ASP A 8 -10.99 21.31 -7.20
C ASP A 8 -12.44 21.02 -7.63
N GLU A 9 -12.80 21.29 -8.89
CA GLU A 9 -14.10 20.92 -9.46
C GLU A 9 -14.34 19.41 -9.46
N LEU A 10 -13.33 18.62 -9.85
CA LEU A 10 -13.42 17.16 -9.88
C LEU A 10 -13.56 16.58 -8.46
N VAL A 11 -12.82 17.09 -7.48
CA VAL A 11 -12.96 16.68 -6.07
C VAL A 11 -14.35 17.02 -5.54
N THR A 12 -14.90 18.19 -5.91
CA THR A 12 -16.29 18.54 -5.58
C THR A 12 -17.28 17.56 -6.19
N GLY A 13 -17.09 17.22 -7.48
CA GLY A 13 -17.91 16.22 -8.17
C GLY A 13 -17.82 14.83 -7.54
N LEU A 14 -16.62 14.43 -7.07
CA LEU A 14 -16.41 13.18 -6.35
C LEU A 14 -17.16 13.16 -5.00
N ARG A 15 -17.17 14.28 -4.28
CA ARG A 15 -17.82 14.39 -2.96
C ARG A 15 -19.34 14.46 -3.04
N GLN A 16 -19.89 15.24 -3.97
CA GLN A 16 -21.30 15.66 -3.96
C GLN A 16 -22.08 15.19 -5.19
N GLY A 17 -21.41 14.70 -6.21
CA GLY A 17 -22.06 14.30 -7.45
C GLY A 17 -22.82 12.99 -7.37
N PRO A 18 -23.78 12.77 -8.30
CA PRO A 18 -24.38 11.46 -8.47
C PRO A 18 -23.34 10.44 -8.98
N LEU A 19 -23.69 9.15 -8.95
CA LEU A 19 -22.81 8.02 -9.26
C LEU A 19 -21.96 8.22 -10.53
N GLU A 20 -22.56 8.66 -11.61
CA GLU A 20 -21.86 8.85 -12.90
C GLU A 20 -20.84 10.00 -12.83
N VAL A 21 -21.15 11.08 -12.09
CA VAL A 21 -20.21 12.18 -11.87
C VAL A 21 -19.04 11.73 -11.03
N ARG A 22 -19.29 10.95 -9.95
CA ARG A 22 -18.23 10.38 -9.09
C ARG A 22 -17.30 9.46 -9.88
N ARG A 23 -17.84 8.59 -10.74
CA ARG A 23 -17.04 7.70 -11.62
C ARG A 23 -16.15 8.48 -12.57
N LYS A 24 -16.74 9.49 -13.24
CA LYS A 24 -16.02 10.35 -14.18
C LYS A 24 -14.92 11.13 -13.46
N ALA A 25 -15.24 11.76 -12.33
CA ALA A 25 -14.29 12.50 -11.52
C ALA A 25 -13.11 11.60 -11.04
N THR A 26 -13.40 10.36 -10.62
CA THR A 26 -12.37 9.38 -10.24
C THR A 26 -11.39 9.11 -11.37
N ALA A 27 -11.90 8.86 -12.59
CA ALA A 27 -11.06 8.60 -13.75
C ALA A 27 -10.21 9.82 -14.16
N GLU A 28 -10.82 11.02 -14.17
CA GLU A 28 -10.11 12.25 -14.53
C GLU A 28 -9.06 12.64 -13.46
N LEU A 29 -9.37 12.48 -12.16
CA LEU A 29 -8.41 12.70 -11.07
C LEU A 29 -7.25 11.71 -11.14
N GLY A 30 -7.53 10.43 -11.43
CA GLY A 30 -6.48 9.43 -11.66
C GLY A 30 -5.56 9.81 -12.83
N ALA A 31 -6.12 10.35 -13.92
CA ALA A 31 -5.35 10.82 -15.06
C ALA A 31 -4.58 12.13 -14.80
N SER A 32 -4.95 12.91 -13.79
CA SER A 32 -4.28 14.17 -13.42
C SER A 32 -2.92 13.96 -12.73
N GLY A 33 -2.57 12.72 -12.39
CA GLY A 33 -1.28 12.37 -11.82
C GLY A 33 -1.02 13.01 -10.44
N GLU A 34 0.22 13.33 -10.17
CA GLU A 34 0.70 13.80 -8.86
C GLU A 34 -0.07 15.02 -8.33
N ALA A 35 -0.50 15.94 -9.19
CA ALA A 35 -1.24 17.14 -8.79
C ALA A 35 -2.55 16.84 -8.06
N ALA A 36 -3.17 15.68 -8.29
CA ALA A 36 -4.39 15.25 -7.63
C ALA A 36 -4.16 14.50 -6.31
N VAL A 37 -2.92 14.11 -5.97
CA VAL A 37 -2.63 13.26 -4.79
C VAL A 37 -3.08 13.92 -3.50
N ALA A 38 -2.60 15.13 -3.21
CA ALA A 38 -2.94 15.83 -1.97
C ALA A 38 -4.46 16.14 -1.85
N PRO A 39 -5.15 16.65 -2.88
CA PRO A 39 -6.60 16.80 -2.87
C PRO A 39 -7.38 15.50 -2.63
N LEU A 40 -6.93 14.38 -3.20
CA LEU A 40 -7.56 13.07 -3.01
C LEU A 40 -7.37 12.53 -1.57
N ILE A 41 -6.18 12.68 -1.01
CA ILE A 41 -5.91 12.31 0.39
C ILE A 41 -6.78 13.16 1.34
N ALA A 42 -6.89 14.46 1.12
CA ALA A 42 -7.77 15.32 1.89
C ALA A 42 -9.25 14.90 1.76
N ALA A 43 -9.70 14.53 0.57
CA ALA A 43 -11.04 14.00 0.36
C ALA A 43 -11.27 12.69 1.13
N MET A 44 -10.26 11.81 1.23
CA MET A 44 -10.36 10.58 2.01
C MET A 44 -10.41 10.84 3.52
N LEU A 45 -9.66 11.81 4.02
CA LEU A 45 -9.61 12.14 5.46
C LEU A 45 -10.95 12.69 5.95
N GLU A 46 -11.58 13.55 5.15
CA GLU A 46 -12.81 14.27 5.51
C GLU A 46 -14.10 13.55 5.06
N GLY A 47 -13.99 12.58 4.16
CA GLY A 47 -15.11 11.95 3.50
C GLY A 47 -15.67 10.73 4.24
N ASP A 48 -16.86 10.32 3.80
CA ASP A 48 -17.45 9.04 4.15
C ASP A 48 -16.78 7.85 3.41
N ASN A 49 -17.28 6.65 3.63
CA ASN A 49 -16.72 5.44 3.03
C ASN A 49 -16.84 5.41 1.49
N ASP A 50 -17.88 6.03 0.93
CA ASP A 50 -18.04 6.13 -0.52
C ASP A 50 -16.96 7.04 -1.11
N ILE A 51 -16.77 8.22 -0.51
CA ILE A 51 -15.74 9.17 -0.95
C ILE A 51 -14.35 8.53 -0.82
N ARG A 52 -14.06 7.86 0.31
CA ARG A 52 -12.81 7.13 0.52
C ARG A 52 -12.57 6.09 -0.56
N TRP A 53 -13.59 5.35 -0.96
CA TRP A 53 -13.48 4.33 -1.99
C TRP A 53 -13.15 4.92 -3.37
N TYR A 54 -13.86 6.00 -3.80
CA TYR A 54 -13.60 6.65 -5.08
C TYR A 54 -12.21 7.31 -5.11
N ALA A 55 -11.84 8.01 -4.05
CA ALA A 55 -10.54 8.66 -3.94
C ALA A 55 -9.39 7.62 -3.92
N ALA A 56 -9.55 6.51 -3.17
CA ALA A 56 -8.60 5.40 -3.19
C ALA A 56 -8.39 4.83 -4.58
N ARG A 57 -9.46 4.66 -5.37
CA ARG A 57 -9.36 4.19 -6.75
C ARG A 57 -8.62 5.17 -7.67
N ALA A 58 -8.82 6.47 -7.49
CA ALA A 58 -8.07 7.47 -8.24
C ALA A 58 -6.58 7.43 -7.87
N LEU A 59 -6.25 7.29 -6.57
CA LEU A 59 -4.87 7.14 -6.09
C LEU A 59 -4.18 5.88 -6.64
N VAL A 60 -4.91 4.76 -6.76
CA VAL A 60 -4.39 3.55 -7.43
C VAL A 60 -4.01 3.82 -8.88
N GLN A 61 -4.81 4.58 -9.63
CA GLN A 61 -4.50 4.96 -11.02
C GLN A 61 -3.29 5.88 -11.13
N ILE A 62 -3.09 6.77 -10.16
CA ILE A 62 -1.90 7.63 -10.08
C ILE A 62 -0.64 6.79 -9.82
N GLY A 63 -0.73 5.77 -8.96
CA GLY A 63 0.36 4.85 -8.68
C GLY A 63 1.46 5.44 -7.80
N GLU A 64 2.71 5.24 -8.19
CA GLU A 64 3.92 5.51 -7.39
C GLU A 64 3.96 6.91 -6.75
N PRO A 65 3.61 8.02 -7.42
CA PRO A 65 3.62 9.36 -6.80
C PRO A 65 2.72 9.49 -5.56
N ALA A 66 1.70 8.63 -5.43
CA ALA A 66 0.77 8.67 -4.30
C ALA A 66 1.25 7.88 -3.07
N ILE A 67 2.23 6.98 -3.21
CA ILE A 67 2.61 6.04 -2.15
C ILE A 67 3.16 6.78 -0.92
N GLY A 68 4.18 7.60 -1.09
CA GLY A 68 4.80 8.35 0.01
C GLY A 68 3.80 9.24 0.76
N PRO A 69 3.09 10.16 0.07
CA PRO A 69 2.08 11.01 0.68
C PRO A 69 0.97 10.23 1.40
N LEU A 70 0.56 9.07 0.86
CA LEU A 70 -0.46 8.23 1.48
C LEU A 70 0.03 7.58 2.77
N LEU A 71 1.27 7.08 2.80
CA LEU A 71 1.91 6.54 4.00
C LEU A 71 2.06 7.61 5.09
N ASP A 72 2.45 8.82 4.73
CA ASP A 72 2.58 9.93 5.67
C ASP A 72 1.21 10.33 6.26
N ALA A 73 0.17 10.41 5.44
CA ALA A 73 -1.19 10.63 5.89
C ALA A 73 -1.68 9.51 6.84
N MET A 74 -1.35 8.25 6.55
CA MET A 74 -1.68 7.12 7.42
C MET A 74 -0.99 7.18 8.79
N ARG A 75 0.26 7.70 8.86
CA ARG A 75 0.94 7.93 10.15
C ARG A 75 0.26 9.01 10.96
N ALA A 76 -0.08 10.12 10.31
CA ALA A 76 -0.67 11.29 10.95
C ALA A 76 -2.12 11.05 11.39
N ALA A 77 -2.91 10.33 10.60
CA ALA A 77 -4.33 10.12 10.86
C ALA A 77 -4.56 9.05 11.93
N GLY A 78 -5.41 9.36 12.93
CA GLY A 78 -5.90 8.39 13.90
C GLY A 78 -7.11 7.56 13.40
N ASP A 79 -7.68 7.90 12.26
CA ASP A 79 -8.88 7.28 11.70
C ASP A 79 -8.58 5.89 11.13
N HIS A 80 -9.21 4.87 11.73
CA HIS A 80 -9.04 3.48 11.33
C HIS A 80 -9.61 3.20 9.91
N ASP A 81 -10.75 3.79 9.58
CA ASP A 81 -11.38 3.59 8.27
C ASP A 81 -10.55 4.24 7.16
N PHE A 82 -10.03 5.45 7.39
CA PHE A 82 -9.09 6.07 6.47
C PHE A 82 -7.89 5.13 6.19
N ARG A 83 -7.24 4.62 7.25
CA ARG A 83 -6.10 3.70 7.12
C ARG A 83 -6.46 2.43 6.35
N ARG A 84 -7.66 1.89 6.54
CA ARG A 84 -8.14 0.70 5.83
C ARG A 84 -8.28 0.95 4.33
N TYR A 85 -8.85 2.09 3.91
CA TYR A 85 -8.96 2.44 2.49
C TYR A 85 -7.61 2.80 1.87
N ALA A 86 -6.76 3.51 2.61
CA ALA A 86 -5.40 3.85 2.19
C ALA A 86 -4.54 2.58 1.97
N MET A 87 -4.61 1.63 2.91
CA MET A 87 -3.96 0.32 2.76
C MET A 87 -4.50 -0.44 1.53
N ALA A 88 -5.81 -0.39 1.29
CA ALA A 88 -6.39 -1.03 0.12
C ALA A 88 -5.92 -0.38 -1.19
N ALA A 89 -5.72 0.95 -1.21
CA ALA A 89 -5.12 1.66 -2.34
C ALA A 89 -3.67 1.24 -2.56
N LEU A 90 -2.85 1.20 -1.51
CA LEU A 90 -1.45 0.74 -1.60
C LEU A 90 -1.36 -0.69 -2.14
N ALA A 91 -2.20 -1.60 -1.65
CA ALA A 91 -2.27 -2.97 -2.19
C ALA A 91 -2.70 -2.99 -3.67
N GLY A 92 -3.62 -2.11 -4.08
CA GLY A 92 -4.06 -1.96 -5.47
C GLY A 92 -3.00 -1.41 -6.42
N MET A 93 -1.96 -0.75 -5.90
CA MET A 93 -0.81 -0.28 -6.70
C MET A 93 0.19 -1.39 -7.04
N GLY A 94 0.02 -2.59 -6.45
CA GLY A 94 0.83 -3.76 -6.78
C GLY A 94 2.32 -3.56 -6.53
N ASP A 95 3.14 -3.94 -7.51
CA ASP A 95 4.61 -3.97 -7.45
C ASP A 95 5.21 -2.63 -7.00
N ALA A 96 4.65 -1.50 -7.42
CA ALA A 96 5.13 -0.18 -7.05
C ALA A 96 5.14 0.06 -5.53
N ALA A 97 4.19 -0.54 -4.81
CA ALA A 97 4.07 -0.40 -3.36
C ALA A 97 4.93 -1.41 -2.57
N VAL A 98 5.43 -2.49 -3.19
CA VAL A 98 6.15 -3.56 -2.49
C VAL A 98 7.34 -3.02 -1.72
N LYS A 99 8.26 -2.33 -2.37
CA LYS A 99 9.49 -1.82 -1.74
C LYS A 99 9.22 -0.89 -0.55
N PRO A 100 8.36 0.13 -0.65
CA PRO A 100 7.98 0.97 0.48
C PRO A 100 7.32 0.20 1.64
N LEU A 101 6.47 -0.78 1.34
CA LEU A 101 5.80 -1.59 2.35
C LEU A 101 6.77 -2.56 3.06
N VAL A 102 7.69 -3.16 2.33
CA VAL A 102 8.75 -4.01 2.90
C VAL A 102 9.64 -3.21 3.85
N ALA A 103 9.99 -1.96 3.51
CA ALA A 103 10.74 -1.08 4.39
C ALA A 103 10.03 -0.80 5.73
N LEU A 104 8.69 -0.78 5.76
CA LEU A 104 7.92 -0.66 7.01
C LEU A 104 8.01 -1.92 7.88
N ILE A 105 8.15 -3.09 7.28
CA ILE A 105 8.36 -4.36 7.99
C ILE A 105 9.79 -4.38 8.57
N GLU A 106 10.78 -4.02 7.77
CA GLU A 106 12.18 -3.98 8.14
C GLU A 106 12.42 -3.02 9.31
N ASN A 107 11.96 -1.79 9.19
CA ASN A 107 12.12 -0.74 10.20
C ASN A 107 11.18 -0.88 11.41
N ALA A 108 10.33 -1.90 11.43
CA ALA A 108 9.35 -2.16 12.50
C ALA A 108 8.49 -0.93 12.84
N ASP A 109 8.00 -0.22 11.81
CA ASP A 109 7.14 0.96 12.01
C ASP A 109 5.93 0.61 12.88
N PRO A 110 5.82 1.17 14.10
CA PRO A 110 4.84 0.71 15.08
C PRO A 110 3.39 1.00 14.66
N VAL A 111 3.18 1.97 13.79
CA VAL A 111 1.85 2.40 13.33
C VAL A 111 1.46 1.67 12.04
N LEU A 112 2.38 1.59 11.09
CA LEU A 112 2.07 1.14 9.73
C LEU A 112 2.41 -0.33 9.48
N GLN A 113 3.25 -0.95 10.30
CA GLN A 113 3.65 -2.36 10.12
C GLN A 113 2.45 -3.32 9.93
N PRO A 114 1.37 -3.28 10.76
CA PRO A 114 0.22 -4.17 10.58
C PRO A 114 -0.51 -3.96 9.25
N PHE A 115 -0.60 -2.69 8.79
CA PHE A 115 -1.19 -2.35 7.51
C PHE A 115 -0.31 -2.76 6.34
N ALA A 116 1.01 -2.54 6.45
CA ALA A 116 1.99 -2.98 5.46
C ALA A 116 1.96 -4.51 5.29
N ALA A 117 1.92 -5.27 6.39
CA ALA A 117 1.78 -6.71 6.37
C ALA A 117 0.52 -7.16 5.60
N THR A 118 -0.63 -6.55 5.89
CA THR A 118 -1.88 -6.84 5.21
C THR A 118 -1.83 -6.48 3.72
N ALA A 119 -1.23 -5.34 3.37
CA ALA A 119 -1.08 -4.92 1.97
C ALA A 119 -0.17 -5.88 1.19
N LEU A 120 0.99 -6.28 1.76
CA LEU A 120 1.91 -7.24 1.12
C LEU A 120 1.25 -8.60 0.90
N MET A 121 0.48 -9.11 1.87
CA MET A 121 -0.30 -10.34 1.69
C MET A 121 -1.33 -10.22 0.55
N ARG A 122 -1.93 -9.06 0.34
CA ARG A 122 -2.90 -8.81 -0.74
C ARG A 122 -2.23 -8.63 -2.11
N ILE A 123 -1.03 -8.08 -2.15
CA ILE A 123 -0.22 -7.98 -3.36
C ILE A 123 0.18 -9.38 -3.83
N GLY A 124 0.55 -10.27 -2.90
CA GLY A 124 0.85 -11.66 -3.20
C GLY A 124 2.26 -11.86 -3.76
N GLU A 125 2.38 -12.59 -4.87
CA GLU A 125 3.65 -13.07 -5.44
C GLU A 125 4.74 -12.00 -5.55
N PRO A 126 4.50 -10.77 -6.00
CA PRO A 126 5.52 -9.72 -6.08
C PRO A 126 6.22 -9.40 -4.76
N ALA A 127 5.57 -9.68 -3.62
CA ALA A 127 6.15 -9.43 -2.30
C ALA A 127 7.05 -10.57 -1.80
N VAL A 128 7.00 -11.76 -2.40
CA VAL A 128 7.69 -12.96 -1.91
C VAL A 128 9.21 -12.78 -1.92
N GLU A 129 9.79 -12.46 -3.06
CA GLU A 129 11.24 -12.30 -3.18
C GLU A 129 11.81 -11.19 -2.28
N PRO A 130 11.20 -9.98 -2.19
CA PRO A 130 11.62 -8.98 -1.21
C PRO A 130 11.51 -9.44 0.25
N LEU A 131 10.52 -10.24 0.62
CA LEU A 131 10.39 -10.79 1.97
C LEU A 131 11.43 -11.89 2.25
N LEU A 132 11.77 -12.73 1.25
CA LEU A 132 12.86 -13.70 1.37
C LEU A 132 14.20 -13.00 1.65
N ARG A 133 14.47 -11.87 0.99
CA ARG A 133 15.68 -11.08 1.29
C ARG A 133 15.70 -10.52 2.71
N LEU A 134 14.55 -10.19 3.29
CA LEU A 134 14.50 -9.78 4.70
C LEU A 134 14.85 -10.92 5.66
N MET A 135 14.74 -12.17 5.26
CA MET A 135 15.21 -13.31 6.06
C MET A 135 16.74 -13.39 6.16
N GLU A 136 17.46 -12.67 5.29
CA GLU A 136 18.91 -12.54 5.34
C GLU A 136 19.36 -11.38 6.25
N SER A 137 18.43 -10.63 6.82
CA SER A 137 18.70 -9.51 7.73
C SER A 137 19.55 -9.94 8.93
N PRO A 138 20.51 -9.13 9.41
CA PRO A 138 21.24 -9.40 10.64
C PRO A 138 20.35 -9.32 11.89
N ASP A 139 19.18 -8.69 11.82
CA ASP A 139 18.22 -8.61 12.93
C ASP A 139 17.28 -9.83 12.97
N PRO A 140 17.38 -10.70 14.01
CA PRO A 140 16.51 -11.88 14.10
C PRO A 140 15.01 -11.55 14.13
N LYS A 141 14.62 -10.40 14.67
CA LYS A 141 13.22 -9.98 14.70
C LYS A 141 12.71 -9.63 13.30
N THR A 142 13.55 -9.07 12.46
CA THR A 142 13.22 -8.82 11.04
C THR A 142 13.07 -10.13 10.28
N GLN A 143 13.96 -11.11 10.51
CA GLN A 143 13.84 -12.46 9.94
C GLN A 143 12.50 -13.12 10.35
N GLU A 144 12.17 -13.08 11.65
CA GLU A 144 10.93 -13.64 12.18
C GLU A 144 9.67 -13.00 11.54
N ARG A 145 9.68 -11.66 11.43
CA ARG A 145 8.56 -10.93 10.77
C ARG A 145 8.40 -11.34 9.32
N ALA A 146 9.49 -11.42 8.58
CA ALA A 146 9.47 -11.83 7.18
C ALA A 146 8.98 -13.28 7.02
N ALA A 147 9.51 -14.21 7.82
CA ALA A 147 9.09 -15.61 7.81
C ALA A 147 7.61 -15.77 8.13
N LEU A 148 7.10 -15.04 9.15
CA LEU A 148 5.69 -15.08 9.51
C LEU A 148 4.79 -14.55 8.39
N LEU A 149 5.20 -13.50 7.67
CA LEU A 149 4.45 -12.98 6.53
C LEU A 149 4.42 -13.98 5.38
N LEU A 150 5.56 -14.55 5.00
CA LEU A 150 5.63 -15.59 3.97
C LEU A 150 4.75 -16.79 4.33
N TRP A 151 4.78 -17.23 5.57
CA TRP A 151 3.88 -18.29 6.04
C TRP A 151 2.40 -17.93 5.90
N LYS A 152 2.01 -16.71 6.29
CA LYS A 152 0.62 -16.23 6.17
C LYS A 152 0.14 -16.02 4.73
N MET A 153 1.05 -15.87 3.78
CA MET A 153 0.72 -15.82 2.35
C MET A 153 0.29 -17.17 1.77
N GLY A 154 0.29 -18.23 2.57
CA GLY A 154 -0.15 -19.57 2.16
C GLY A 154 0.74 -20.14 1.06
N GLU A 155 0.14 -20.79 0.06
CA GLU A 155 0.89 -21.48 -1.02
C GLU A 155 1.87 -20.54 -1.74
N THR A 156 1.54 -19.28 -1.91
CA THR A 156 2.40 -18.28 -2.58
C THR A 156 3.71 -18.03 -1.84
N GLY A 157 3.70 -18.06 -0.51
CA GLY A 157 4.87 -17.72 0.31
C GLY A 157 5.50 -18.93 1.02
N ALA A 158 4.70 -19.92 1.43
CA ALA A 158 5.18 -21.04 2.25
C ALA A 158 6.14 -21.98 1.48
N GLY A 159 5.93 -22.19 0.18
CA GLY A 159 6.84 -22.99 -0.67
C GLY A 159 8.23 -22.35 -0.73
N PRO A 160 8.36 -21.11 -1.23
CA PRO A 160 9.61 -20.35 -1.24
C PRO A 160 10.29 -20.24 0.14
N LEU A 161 9.51 -20.02 1.21
CA LEU A 161 10.03 -20.01 2.59
C LEU A 161 10.68 -21.36 2.95
N THR A 162 10.02 -22.45 2.66
CA THR A 162 10.54 -23.81 2.97
C THR A 162 11.85 -24.06 2.23
N GLU A 163 11.92 -23.73 0.95
CA GLU A 163 13.14 -23.85 0.16
C GLU A 163 14.30 -23.01 0.70
N ALA A 164 14.03 -21.76 1.10
CA ALA A 164 15.04 -20.89 1.68
C ALA A 164 15.59 -21.45 3.00
N LEU A 165 14.73 -21.97 3.88
CA LEU A 165 15.13 -22.58 5.15
C LEU A 165 15.98 -23.84 4.93
N ILE A 166 15.63 -24.71 3.98
CA ILE A 166 16.39 -25.93 3.65
C ILE A 166 17.76 -25.56 3.07
N THR A 167 17.81 -24.58 2.18
CA THR A 167 19.05 -24.16 1.52
C THR A 167 19.98 -23.46 2.50
N GLY A 168 19.45 -22.59 3.34
CA GLY A 168 20.19 -21.89 4.39
C GLY A 168 20.78 -22.86 5.43
N SER A 169 20.03 -23.89 5.85
CA SER A 169 20.51 -24.92 6.75
C SER A 169 21.66 -25.75 6.17
N ARG A 170 21.64 -26.02 4.86
CA ARG A 170 22.75 -26.74 4.19
C ARG A 170 24.04 -25.92 4.12
N SER A 171 23.91 -24.61 3.95
CA SER A 171 25.06 -23.69 3.90
C SER A 171 25.73 -23.51 5.29
N ALA A 172 24.94 -23.57 6.36
CA ALA A 172 25.44 -23.47 7.75
C ALA A 172 26.15 -24.75 8.23
N ASN A 173 25.76 -25.93 7.74
CA ASN A 173 26.38 -27.22 8.11
C ASN A 173 27.67 -27.54 7.35
N ASN A 174 28.07 -26.71 6.38
CA ASN A 174 29.27 -26.94 5.54
C ASN A 174 30.45 -26.01 5.92
N LYS A 175 30.37 -25.33 7.07
CA LYS A 175 31.45 -24.55 7.67
C LYS A 175 31.90 -25.18 8.99
#